data_9d0cb007d554aeda1121ff6844e5834e
#
_entry.id   9d0cb007d554aeda1121ff6844e5834e
#
_cell.length_a   1.000
_cell.length_b   1.000
_cell.length_c   1.000
_cell.angle_alpha   90.00
_cell.angle_beta   90.00
_cell.angle_gamma   90.00
#
_symmetry.space_group_name_H-M   'P 1'
#
loop_
_entity.id
_entity.type
_entity.pdbx_description
1 polymer ?
#
loop_
_entity_poly.entity_id
_entity_poly.type
_entity_poly.pdbx_seq_one_letter_code
_entity_poly.pdbx_strand_id
1 'polypeptide(L)'
;MKKIFENLMENKNFKMILVFGVIKKIILILLLTFPFYSNGQSNPYSDKFAHTYSIVAKDANTGEMAVGVQSHWFSVGTLVSWGKSGVGVVATQSFVNPSYGPNGIELMENGVSAKEVLKKLTDQDEGRDFRQAAMLDVNGSVNAFTGEKCIESAGHFVGENFSVQANMMLNDK
;
A
#
# COMPACT_ATOMS: atom_id res chain seq x y z
N MET A 1 64.22 3.65 -38.94
CA MET A 1 63.07 3.62 -37.97
C MET A 1 63.47 4.04 -36.55
N LYS A 2 64.48 3.42 -35.94
CA LYS A 2 64.90 3.69 -34.54
C LYS A 2 65.27 5.18 -34.32
N LYS A 3 66.03 5.81 -35.19
CA LYS A 3 66.48 7.21 -35.12
C LYS A 3 65.33 8.22 -35.29
N ILE A 4 64.27 7.86 -36.05
CA ILE A 4 63.07 8.70 -36.21
C ILE A 4 62.23 8.66 -34.91
N PHE A 5 62.14 7.50 -34.29
CA PHE A 5 61.42 7.34 -33.02
C PHE A 5 62.11 8.08 -31.88
N GLU A 6 63.46 8.01 -31.82
CA GLU A 6 64.28 8.73 -30.83
C GLU A 6 64.08 10.26 -30.98
N ASN A 7 64.13 10.80 -32.19
CA ASN A 7 63.88 12.24 -32.45
C ASN A 7 62.45 12.67 -32.07
N LEU A 8 61.41 11.84 -32.33
CA LEU A 8 60.08 12.12 -31.93
C LEU A 8 59.93 12.13 -30.41
N MET A 9 60.64 11.25 -29.71
CA MET A 9 60.60 11.19 -28.25
C MET A 9 61.37 12.31 -27.57
N GLU A 10 62.28 13.00 -28.26
CA GLU A 10 62.93 14.21 -27.75
C GLU A 10 62.11 15.48 -27.90
N ASN A 11 61.14 15.47 -28.79
CA ASN A 11 60.27 16.63 -29.03
C ASN A 11 59.32 16.84 -27.82
N LYS A 12 59.46 17.97 -27.12
CA LYS A 12 58.65 18.34 -25.95
C LYS A 12 57.17 18.35 -26.25
N ASN A 13 56.78 18.86 -27.44
CA ASN A 13 55.37 18.92 -27.83
C ASN A 13 54.77 17.52 -28.08
N PHE A 14 55.58 16.59 -28.66
CA PHE A 14 55.18 15.19 -28.87
C PHE A 14 55.01 14.46 -27.54
N LYS A 15 55.93 14.63 -26.60
CA LYS A 15 55.82 14.09 -25.23
C LYS A 15 54.55 14.62 -24.54
N MET A 16 54.29 15.90 -24.65
CA MET A 16 53.10 16.52 -24.05
C MET A 16 51.79 15.94 -24.62
N ILE A 17 51.70 15.78 -25.94
CA ILE A 17 50.52 15.15 -26.60
C ILE A 17 50.34 13.71 -26.14
N LEU A 18 51.41 12.95 -26.03
CA LEU A 18 51.38 11.57 -25.56
C LEU A 18 50.90 11.48 -24.11
N VAL A 19 51.42 12.34 -23.23
CA VAL A 19 51.03 12.40 -21.83
C VAL A 19 49.56 12.79 -21.69
N PHE A 20 49.09 13.82 -22.41
CA PHE A 20 47.65 14.21 -22.41
C PHE A 20 46.76 13.09 -22.95
N GLY A 21 47.20 12.36 -23.98
CA GLY A 21 46.46 11.22 -24.51
C GLY A 21 46.33 10.07 -23.51
N VAL A 22 47.41 9.79 -22.76
CA VAL A 22 47.38 8.77 -21.69
C VAL A 22 46.52 9.21 -20.52
N ILE A 23 46.62 10.47 -20.09
CA ILE A 23 45.77 11.04 -19.00
C ILE A 23 44.31 10.99 -19.37
N LYS A 24 43.91 11.38 -20.59
CA LYS A 24 42.55 11.27 -21.06
C LYS A 24 42.01 9.84 -21.02
N LYS A 25 42.83 8.85 -21.43
CA LYS A 25 42.42 7.42 -21.37
C LYS A 25 42.30 6.94 -19.93
N ILE A 26 43.19 7.35 -19.03
CA ILE A 26 43.10 7.01 -17.60
C ILE A 26 41.84 7.61 -16.97
N ILE A 27 41.53 8.89 -17.25
CA ILE A 27 40.34 9.54 -16.77
C ILE A 27 39.06 8.84 -17.30
N LEU A 28 39.08 8.46 -18.59
CA LEU A 28 37.91 7.74 -19.17
C LEU A 28 37.77 6.35 -18.53
N ILE A 29 38.86 5.64 -18.28
CA ILE A 29 38.84 4.34 -17.57
C ILE A 29 38.33 4.53 -16.13
N LEU A 30 38.80 5.55 -15.42
CA LEU A 30 38.35 5.87 -14.06
C LEU A 30 36.86 6.25 -14.03
N LEU A 31 36.36 6.98 -15.03
CA LEU A 31 34.94 7.29 -15.17
C LEU A 31 34.10 6.04 -15.48
N LEU A 32 34.63 5.07 -16.24
CA LEU A 32 33.94 3.83 -16.58
C LEU A 32 34.04 2.77 -15.48
N THR A 33 35.10 2.83 -14.66
CA THR A 33 35.32 1.90 -13.54
C THR A 33 34.92 2.49 -12.20
N PHE A 34 34.54 3.78 -12.16
CA PHE A 34 33.86 4.30 -10.97
C PHE A 34 32.56 3.49 -10.86
N PRO A 35 32.49 2.49 -9.98
CA PRO A 35 31.18 1.92 -9.71
C PRO A 35 30.36 3.11 -9.23
N PHE A 36 29.22 3.33 -9.84
CA PHE A 36 28.17 4.07 -9.21
C PHE A 36 27.83 3.27 -7.94
N TYR A 37 28.60 3.48 -6.88
CA TYR A 37 28.10 3.27 -5.55
C TYR A 37 26.98 4.31 -5.36
N SER A 38 25.87 4.11 -6.05
CA SER A 38 24.62 4.46 -5.51
C SER A 38 24.52 3.66 -4.21
N ASN A 39 25.02 4.22 -3.14
CA ASN A 39 24.49 3.94 -1.84
C ASN A 39 23.04 4.44 -1.95
N GLY A 40 22.16 3.58 -2.49
CA GLY A 40 20.78 3.68 -2.19
C GLY A 40 20.77 3.67 -0.67
N GLN A 41 20.61 4.84 -0.06
CA GLN A 41 20.23 4.90 1.33
C GLN A 41 19.04 3.96 1.40
N SER A 42 19.21 2.81 2.05
CA SER A 42 18.07 2.03 2.48
C SER A 42 17.23 3.04 3.26
N ASN A 43 16.15 3.48 2.63
CA ASN A 43 15.22 4.38 3.28
C ASN A 43 14.84 3.64 4.57
N PRO A 44 15.18 4.14 5.77
CA PRO A 44 14.78 3.49 7.01
C PRO A 44 13.26 3.39 7.14
N TYR A 45 12.55 4.07 6.24
CA TYR A 45 11.11 4.00 6.04
C TYR A 45 10.70 3.09 4.87
N SER A 46 11.63 2.36 4.21
CA SER A 46 11.27 1.40 3.13
C SER A 46 10.53 0.18 3.66
N ASP A 47 10.63 -0.07 4.96
CA ASP A 47 9.90 -1.14 5.59
C ASP A 47 8.49 -0.66 5.93
N LYS A 48 7.56 -0.90 4.99
CA LYS A 48 6.13 -0.95 5.24
C LYS A 48 5.41 0.40 5.48
N PHE A 49 5.53 1.36 4.55
CA PHE A 49 4.60 2.50 4.48
C PHE A 49 3.24 2.15 3.83
N ALA A 50 2.98 0.88 3.63
CA ALA A 50 1.82 0.39 2.92
C ALA A 50 0.72 -0.07 3.88
N HIS A 51 0.22 0.83 4.74
CA HIS A 51 -0.83 0.51 5.70
C HIS A 51 -2.21 0.88 5.18
N THR A 52 -3.19 0.03 5.46
CA THR A 52 -4.61 0.38 5.31
C THR A 52 -5.33 0.05 6.60
N TYR A 53 -6.06 1.00 7.14
CA TYR A 53 -6.96 0.78 8.26
C TYR A 53 -8.26 1.54 8.09
N SER A 54 -9.32 0.98 8.60
CA SER A 54 -10.66 1.55 8.55
C SER A 54 -11.40 1.35 9.87
N ILE A 55 -12.43 2.15 10.06
CA ILE A 55 -13.35 2.06 11.18
C ILE A 55 -14.78 2.21 10.68
N VAL A 56 -15.68 1.42 11.23
CA VAL A 56 -17.12 1.66 11.22
C VAL A 56 -17.56 1.90 12.67
N ALA A 57 -18.32 2.95 12.91
CA ALA A 57 -18.73 3.30 14.27
C ALA A 57 -20.12 3.93 14.31
N LYS A 58 -20.80 3.78 15.45
CA LYS A 58 -22.09 4.41 15.75
C LYS A 58 -22.06 4.98 17.15
N ASP A 59 -22.50 6.23 17.30
CA ASP A 59 -22.77 6.82 18.60
C ASP A 59 -24.08 6.25 19.16
N ALA A 60 -24.02 5.65 20.35
CA ALA A 60 -25.15 5.01 20.98
C ALA A 60 -26.22 6.00 21.42
N ASN A 61 -25.87 7.29 21.70
CA ASN A 61 -26.77 8.31 22.18
C ASN A 61 -27.48 9.07 21.04
N THR A 62 -26.70 9.46 20.02
CA THR A 62 -27.23 10.26 18.89
C THR A 62 -27.68 9.39 17.73
N GLY A 63 -27.21 8.15 17.62
CA GLY A 63 -27.47 7.27 16.49
C GLY A 63 -26.67 7.62 15.23
N GLU A 64 -25.81 8.63 15.29
CA GLU A 64 -24.92 8.99 14.19
C GLU A 64 -23.96 7.84 13.86
N MET A 65 -23.78 7.57 12.58
CA MET A 65 -22.88 6.53 12.07
C MET A 65 -21.79 7.13 11.20
N ALA A 66 -20.60 6.55 11.28
CA ALA A 66 -19.46 6.97 10.50
C ALA A 66 -18.69 5.78 9.95
N VAL A 67 -18.08 5.97 8.78
CA VAL A 67 -17.06 5.10 8.22
C VAL A 67 -15.87 5.94 7.83
N GLY A 68 -14.68 5.53 8.25
CA GLY A 68 -13.41 6.19 7.92
C GLY A 68 -12.42 5.19 7.38
N VAL A 69 -11.54 5.63 6.47
CA VAL A 69 -10.44 4.84 5.93
C VAL A 69 -9.21 5.70 5.72
N GLN A 70 -8.06 5.14 6.03
CA GLN A 70 -6.76 5.68 5.68
C GLN A 70 -5.96 4.59 4.98
N SER A 71 -5.30 4.95 3.88
CA SER A 71 -4.47 4.04 3.10
C SER A 71 -3.34 4.81 2.42
N HIS A 72 -2.26 4.10 2.07
CA HIS A 72 -1.23 4.61 1.17
C HIS A 72 -1.70 4.66 -0.30
N TRP A 73 -2.76 3.92 -0.64
CA TRP A 73 -3.37 3.96 -1.96
C TRP A 73 -4.10 5.28 -2.20
N PHE A 74 -4.01 5.78 -3.43
CA PHE A 74 -4.68 7.00 -3.83
C PHE A 74 -6.20 6.83 -3.89
N SER A 75 -6.94 7.79 -3.28
CA SER A 75 -8.39 7.93 -3.43
C SER A 75 -9.24 6.71 -3.06
N VAL A 76 -8.88 6.01 -1.96
CA VAL A 76 -9.59 4.79 -1.53
C VAL A 76 -11.02 5.04 -1.02
N GLY A 77 -11.36 6.27 -0.65
CA GLY A 77 -12.67 6.62 -0.09
C GLY A 77 -13.85 6.20 -0.96
N THR A 78 -13.70 6.26 -2.28
CA THR A 78 -14.74 5.88 -3.25
C THR A 78 -14.94 4.36 -3.42
N LEU A 79 -14.01 3.57 -2.90
CA LEU A 79 -14.02 2.10 -3.04
C LEU A 79 -14.22 1.39 -1.69
N VAL A 80 -13.71 1.97 -0.62
CA VAL A 80 -13.67 1.35 0.70
C VAL A 80 -14.88 1.73 1.55
N SER A 81 -15.22 3.03 1.61
CA SER A 81 -16.23 3.55 2.55
C SER A 81 -17.58 3.80 1.88
N TRP A 82 -18.60 3.18 2.46
CA TRP A 82 -20.00 3.26 2.00
C TRP A 82 -20.90 3.54 3.18
N GLY A 83 -21.96 4.31 2.94
CA GLY A 83 -22.93 4.60 3.99
C GLY A 83 -24.24 5.13 3.45
N LYS A 84 -25.32 4.83 4.17
CA LYS A 84 -26.66 5.37 3.92
C LYS A 84 -27.27 5.76 5.24
N SER A 85 -27.74 7.01 5.33
CA SER A 85 -28.42 7.54 6.52
C SER A 85 -29.61 6.68 6.89
N GLY A 86 -29.75 6.34 8.18
CA GLY A 86 -30.84 5.52 8.70
C GLY A 86 -30.76 4.04 8.33
N VAL A 87 -29.67 3.58 7.68
CA VAL A 87 -29.49 2.17 7.26
C VAL A 87 -28.23 1.57 7.87
N GLY A 88 -27.07 2.08 7.51
CA GLY A 88 -25.82 1.51 7.98
C GLY A 88 -24.59 2.02 7.23
N VAL A 89 -23.42 1.49 7.61
CA VAL A 89 -22.11 1.80 7.03
C VAL A 89 -21.33 0.52 6.75
N VAL A 90 -20.51 0.56 5.69
CA VAL A 90 -19.68 -0.55 5.23
C VAL A 90 -18.27 -0.04 4.96
N ALA A 91 -17.28 -0.81 5.40
CA ALA A 91 -15.89 -0.68 4.96
C ALA A 91 -15.47 -1.98 4.25
N THR A 92 -14.91 -1.89 3.04
CA THR A 92 -14.36 -3.04 2.30
C THR A 92 -12.98 -2.70 1.78
N GLN A 93 -11.96 -3.48 2.13
CA GLN A 93 -10.55 -3.19 1.87
C GLN A 93 -9.71 -4.44 1.62
N SER A 94 -8.38 -4.33 1.64
CA SER A 94 -7.42 -5.34 1.18
C SER A 94 -7.54 -5.50 -0.35
N PHE A 95 -7.64 -6.70 -0.90
CA PHE A 95 -8.09 -6.85 -2.29
C PHE A 95 -9.59 -6.58 -2.34
N VAL A 96 -9.92 -5.30 -2.46
CA VAL A 96 -11.28 -4.80 -2.31
C VAL A 96 -12.28 -5.48 -3.25
N ASN A 97 -13.47 -5.81 -2.71
CA ASN A 97 -14.63 -6.11 -3.53
C ASN A 97 -15.65 -4.94 -3.37
N PRO A 98 -15.68 -4.00 -4.33
CA PRO A 98 -16.54 -2.82 -4.21
C PRO A 98 -18.04 -3.15 -4.11
N SER A 99 -18.47 -4.33 -4.58
CA SER A 99 -19.87 -4.73 -4.52
C SER A 99 -20.38 -4.95 -3.09
N TYR A 100 -19.48 -5.18 -2.13
CA TYR A 100 -19.87 -5.30 -0.71
C TYR A 100 -20.51 -4.02 -0.17
N GLY A 101 -20.11 -2.84 -0.67
CA GLY A 101 -20.68 -1.57 -0.30
C GLY A 101 -22.17 -1.47 -0.65
N PRO A 102 -22.53 -1.35 -1.94
CA PRO A 102 -23.91 -1.19 -2.35
C PRO A 102 -24.79 -2.39 -1.94
N ASN A 103 -24.33 -3.63 -2.14
CA ASN A 103 -25.11 -4.81 -1.78
C ASN A 103 -25.31 -4.92 -0.26
N GLY A 104 -24.29 -4.54 0.52
CA GLY A 104 -24.40 -4.48 1.98
C GLY A 104 -25.45 -3.49 2.45
N ILE A 105 -25.39 -2.28 1.91
CA ILE A 105 -26.39 -1.22 2.21
C ILE A 105 -27.81 -1.66 1.81
N GLU A 106 -27.98 -2.24 0.61
CA GLU A 106 -29.28 -2.72 0.13
C GLU A 106 -29.88 -3.80 1.05
N LEU A 107 -29.08 -4.78 1.44
CA LEU A 107 -29.53 -5.84 2.33
C LEU A 107 -29.88 -5.31 3.73
N MET A 108 -29.09 -4.40 4.29
CA MET A 108 -29.38 -3.76 5.57
C MET A 108 -30.66 -2.90 5.49
N GLU A 109 -30.88 -2.19 4.39
CA GLU A 109 -32.13 -1.44 4.14
C GLU A 109 -33.34 -2.34 4.09
N ASN A 110 -33.22 -3.57 3.61
CA ASN A 110 -34.24 -4.59 3.61
C ASN A 110 -34.38 -5.31 4.97
N GLY A 111 -33.74 -4.82 6.03
CA GLY A 111 -33.90 -5.28 7.40
C GLY A 111 -33.03 -6.47 7.79
N VAL A 112 -32.04 -6.88 6.94
CA VAL A 112 -31.07 -7.92 7.29
C VAL A 112 -30.00 -7.30 8.19
N SER A 113 -29.65 -7.96 9.31
CA SER A 113 -28.63 -7.43 10.22
C SER A 113 -27.25 -7.37 9.56
N ALA A 114 -26.42 -6.38 9.93
CA ALA A 114 -25.07 -6.22 9.39
C ALA A 114 -24.24 -7.49 9.51
N LYS A 115 -24.40 -8.24 10.59
CA LYS A 115 -23.72 -9.53 10.82
C LYS A 115 -24.11 -10.60 9.79
N GLU A 116 -25.40 -10.73 9.52
CA GLU A 116 -25.93 -11.69 8.53
C GLU A 116 -25.58 -11.27 7.10
N VAL A 117 -25.63 -9.98 6.81
CA VAL A 117 -25.23 -9.41 5.52
C VAL A 117 -23.77 -9.72 5.23
N LEU A 118 -22.87 -9.42 6.18
CA LEU A 118 -21.44 -9.70 6.01
C LEU A 118 -21.19 -11.19 5.76
N LYS A 119 -21.82 -12.07 6.55
CA LYS A 119 -21.71 -13.52 6.35
C LYS A 119 -22.19 -13.93 4.97
N LYS A 120 -23.36 -13.45 4.54
CA LYS A 120 -23.96 -13.80 3.25
C LYS A 120 -23.04 -13.38 2.09
N LEU A 121 -22.52 -12.16 2.11
CA LEU A 121 -21.68 -11.64 1.03
C LEU A 121 -20.31 -12.33 0.98
N THR A 122 -19.73 -12.64 2.14
CA THR A 122 -18.47 -13.39 2.17
C THR A 122 -18.64 -14.86 1.75
N ASP A 123 -19.72 -15.50 2.13
CA ASP A 123 -20.00 -16.89 1.72
C ASP A 123 -20.19 -17.03 0.19
N GLN A 124 -20.67 -15.99 -0.47
CA GLN A 124 -20.89 -15.94 -1.92
C GLN A 124 -19.68 -15.49 -2.72
N ASP A 125 -18.63 -14.97 -2.08
CA ASP A 125 -17.42 -14.49 -2.74
C ASP A 125 -16.33 -15.60 -2.73
N GLU A 126 -16.03 -16.19 -3.89
CA GLU A 126 -14.95 -17.15 -4.05
C GLU A 126 -13.57 -16.54 -3.69
N GLY A 127 -13.43 -15.22 -3.81
CA GLY A 127 -12.22 -14.46 -3.44
C GLY A 127 -12.17 -13.99 -2.00
N ARG A 128 -13.11 -14.40 -1.13
CA ARG A 128 -13.24 -13.91 0.26
C ARG A 128 -11.95 -13.96 1.07
N ASP A 129 -11.09 -14.96 0.83
CA ASP A 129 -9.83 -15.10 1.55
C ASP A 129 -8.91 -13.88 1.40
N PHE A 130 -9.07 -13.12 0.35
CA PHE A 130 -8.29 -11.90 0.08
C PHE A 130 -9.00 -10.62 0.53
N ARG A 131 -10.22 -10.70 1.07
CA ARG A 131 -11.03 -9.56 1.44
C ARG A 131 -10.91 -9.24 2.92
N GLN A 132 -11.07 -7.95 3.23
CA GLN A 132 -11.27 -7.49 4.59
C GLN A 132 -12.45 -6.50 4.59
N ALA A 133 -13.46 -6.76 5.39
CA ALA A 133 -14.67 -5.97 5.38
C ALA A 133 -15.28 -5.84 6.78
N ALA A 134 -16.00 -4.75 7.01
CA ALA A 134 -16.82 -4.54 8.20
C ALA A 134 -18.15 -3.89 7.83
N MET A 135 -19.19 -4.23 8.56
CA MET A 135 -20.52 -3.70 8.40
C MET A 135 -21.13 -3.37 9.76
N LEU A 136 -21.85 -2.26 9.81
CA LEU A 136 -22.58 -1.82 10.99
C LEU A 136 -23.92 -1.25 10.55
N ASP A 137 -25.02 -1.70 11.16
CA ASP A 137 -26.36 -1.24 10.84
C ASP A 137 -26.91 -0.22 11.87
N VAL A 138 -28.04 0.37 11.52
CA VAL A 138 -28.71 1.37 12.34
C VAL A 138 -29.12 0.84 13.73
N ASN A 139 -29.28 -0.48 13.90
CA ASN A 139 -29.62 -1.09 15.19
C ASN A 139 -28.38 -1.38 16.06
N GLY A 140 -27.17 -1.13 15.54
CA GLY A 140 -25.91 -1.36 16.25
C GLY A 140 -25.35 -2.77 16.06
N SER A 141 -25.97 -3.62 15.22
CA SER A 141 -25.34 -4.87 14.83
C SER A 141 -24.07 -4.58 14.04
N VAL A 142 -22.95 -5.12 14.46
CA VAL A 142 -21.65 -4.88 13.87
C VAL A 142 -20.89 -6.20 13.74
N ASN A 143 -20.19 -6.38 12.64
CA ASN A 143 -19.28 -7.48 12.45
C ASN A 143 -18.17 -7.12 11.44
N ALA A 144 -17.05 -7.85 11.52
CA ALA A 144 -15.94 -7.73 10.60
C ALA A 144 -15.44 -9.10 10.15
N PHE A 145 -14.79 -9.10 9.00
CA PHE A 145 -14.18 -10.26 8.37
C PHE A 145 -12.80 -9.89 7.87
N THR A 146 -11.81 -10.76 8.17
CA THR A 146 -10.46 -10.70 7.60
C THR A 146 -10.14 -12.06 7.01
N GLY A 147 -9.97 -12.12 5.69
CA GLY A 147 -9.67 -13.35 4.98
C GLY A 147 -8.24 -13.83 5.26
N GLU A 148 -8.04 -15.12 5.22
CA GLU A 148 -6.76 -15.78 5.57
C GLU A 148 -5.59 -15.43 4.64
N LYS A 149 -5.89 -14.93 3.43
CA LYS A 149 -4.91 -14.49 2.43
C LYS A 149 -4.83 -12.97 2.29
N CYS A 150 -5.34 -12.21 3.26
CA CYS A 150 -5.03 -10.78 3.35
C CYS A 150 -3.53 -10.60 3.47
N ILE A 151 -3.02 -9.49 2.90
CA ILE A 151 -1.59 -9.16 3.02
C ILE A 151 -1.23 -9.10 4.51
N GLU A 152 -0.13 -9.74 4.86
CA GLU A 152 0.34 -10.01 6.23
C GLU A 152 0.22 -8.83 7.18
N SER A 153 0.14 -9.12 8.46
CA SER A 153 -0.21 -8.22 9.54
C SER A 153 -1.58 -7.59 9.32
N ALA A 154 -2.57 -8.46 9.10
CA ALA A 154 -3.98 -8.11 8.92
C ALA A 154 -4.83 -8.66 10.07
N GLY A 155 -5.81 -7.87 10.48
CA GLY A 155 -6.73 -8.27 11.54
C GLY A 155 -7.86 -7.28 11.73
N HIS A 156 -8.78 -7.60 12.61
CA HIS A 156 -9.88 -6.74 13.01
C HIS A 156 -10.21 -6.91 14.49
N PHE A 157 -10.82 -5.89 15.03
CA PHE A 157 -11.43 -5.93 16.36
C PHE A 157 -12.86 -5.41 16.28
N VAL A 158 -13.79 -6.15 16.86
CA VAL A 158 -15.20 -5.79 16.94
C VAL A 158 -15.54 -5.46 18.37
N GLY A 159 -15.97 -4.21 18.61
CA GLY A 159 -16.46 -3.72 19.90
C GLY A 159 -17.97 -3.47 19.86
N GLU A 160 -18.49 -2.89 20.91
CA GLU A 160 -19.88 -2.47 20.94
C GLU A 160 -20.07 -1.21 20.08
N ASN A 161 -20.93 -1.28 19.08
CA ASN A 161 -21.20 -0.20 18.12
C ASN A 161 -20.00 0.26 17.26
N PHE A 162 -18.89 -0.51 17.18
CA PHE A 162 -17.82 -0.19 16.28
C PHE A 162 -17.01 -1.43 15.88
N SER A 163 -16.27 -1.30 14.78
CA SER A 163 -15.23 -2.24 14.41
C SER A 163 -14.06 -1.51 13.74
N VAL A 164 -12.85 -1.94 14.02
CA VAL A 164 -11.63 -1.48 13.37
C VAL A 164 -10.98 -2.62 12.60
N GLN A 165 -10.44 -2.34 11.44
CA GLN A 165 -9.79 -3.30 10.55
C GLN A 165 -8.49 -2.71 10.05
N ALA A 166 -7.45 -3.54 9.95
CA ALA A 166 -6.16 -3.13 9.41
C ALA A 166 -5.51 -4.26 8.61
N ASN A 167 -4.74 -3.90 7.60
CA ASN A 167 -3.88 -4.82 6.86
C ASN A 167 -2.57 -4.14 6.46
N MET A 168 -1.55 -4.92 6.12
CA MET A 168 -0.19 -4.46 5.82
C MET A 168 0.45 -3.67 6.97
N MET A 169 0.09 -3.98 8.20
CA MET A 169 0.65 -3.31 9.38
C MET A 169 2.10 -3.76 9.65
N LEU A 170 2.83 -3.03 10.48
CA LEU A 170 4.23 -3.33 10.80
C LEU A 170 4.40 -4.67 11.50
N ASN A 171 3.41 -5.08 12.27
CA ASN A 171 3.35 -6.34 13.00
C ASN A 171 1.91 -6.64 13.40
N ASP A 172 1.70 -7.82 13.98
CA ASP A 172 0.38 -8.32 14.40
C ASP A 172 0.00 -7.90 15.84
N LYS A 173 0.74 -6.93 16.43
CA LYS A 173 0.57 -6.50 17.84
C LYS A 173 0.05 -5.07 17.90
#